data_fc22e274ba2b9fa74ded946c27664996
#
_entry.id   fc22e274ba2b9fa74ded946c27664996
#
_cell.length_a   1.000
_cell.length_b   1.000
_cell.length_c   1.000
_cell.angle_alpha   90.00
_cell.angle_beta   90.00
_cell.angle_gamma   90.00
#
_symmetry.space_group_name_H-M   'P 1'
#
loop_
_entity.id
_entity.type
_entity.pdbx_description
1 polymer ?
#
loop_
_entity_poly.entity_id
_entity_poly.type
_entity_poly.pdbx_seq_one_letter_code
_entity_poly.pdbx_strand_id
1 'polypeptide(L)'
;MMGGHLMSAAAEAGALVLPVDSEHNAIFQCLPTAYRNTVMGQPPQESNDTAGGRYPWNVAAVTLTASGGPFLNTPIEMLAEVTPTQAAKHPNWSMGRKISIDSATMMNKALELIEACVYFSLPPSAVRILIHPQSIVHSLVEFDDKSVLAQM
;
A
#
# COMPACT_ATOMS: atom_id res chain seq x y z
N MET A 1 -5.43 16.55 -3.98
CA MET A 1 -5.09 15.77 -2.81
C MET A 1 -3.77 16.24 -2.21
N MET A 2 -3.58 16.17 -0.89
CA MET A 2 -2.52 16.88 -0.15
C MET A 2 -1.23 16.07 0.06
N GLY A 3 -1.15 14.82 -0.44
CA GLY A 3 -0.03 13.91 -0.14
C GLY A 3 1.35 14.49 -0.46
N GLY A 4 1.55 15.02 -1.67
CA GLY A 4 2.82 15.65 -2.03
C GLY A 4 3.19 16.83 -1.13
N HIS A 5 2.22 17.69 -0.79
CA HIS A 5 2.46 18.82 0.13
C HIS A 5 2.81 18.35 1.54
N LEU A 6 2.15 17.27 2.03
CA LEU A 6 2.46 16.69 3.33
C LEU A 6 3.89 16.16 3.37
N MET A 7 4.30 15.41 2.35
CA MET A 7 5.66 14.85 2.27
C MET A 7 6.71 15.94 2.16
N SER A 8 6.46 17.01 1.37
CA SER A 8 7.38 18.17 1.31
C SER A 8 7.50 18.88 2.65
N ALA A 9 6.39 19.16 3.32
CA ALA A 9 6.40 19.82 4.62
C ALA A 9 7.10 18.97 5.69
N ALA A 10 6.91 17.65 5.66
CA ALA A 10 7.59 16.73 6.56
C ALA A 10 9.11 16.75 6.34
N ALA A 11 9.55 16.71 5.08
CA ALA A 11 10.96 16.78 4.73
C ALA A 11 11.60 18.12 5.16
N GLU A 12 10.92 19.26 4.92
CA GLU A 12 11.37 20.58 5.35
C GLU A 12 11.49 20.70 6.87
N ALA A 13 10.59 20.08 7.61
CA ALA A 13 10.58 20.08 9.06
C ALA A 13 11.48 19.00 9.69
N GLY A 14 12.09 18.10 8.91
CA GLY A 14 12.78 16.91 9.41
C GLY A 14 11.87 15.96 10.20
N ALA A 15 10.56 15.98 9.90
CA ALA A 15 9.57 15.18 10.60
C ALA A 15 9.48 13.77 10.01
N LEU A 16 9.32 12.78 10.89
CA LEU A 16 9.11 11.40 10.48
C LEU A 16 7.65 11.18 10.06
N VAL A 17 7.44 10.56 8.90
CA VAL A 17 6.13 10.11 8.46
C VAL A 17 6.16 8.59 8.41
N LEU A 18 5.48 7.93 9.36
CA LEU A 18 5.45 6.48 9.46
C LEU A 18 4.10 5.95 8.98
N PRO A 19 4.08 4.95 8.10
CA PRO A 19 2.85 4.33 7.67
C PRO A 19 2.23 3.50 8.80
N VAL A 20 0.93 3.71 9.06
CA VAL A 20 0.18 2.97 10.06
C VAL A 20 -0.75 1.94 9.43
N ASP A 21 -1.24 2.20 8.22
CA ASP A 21 -2.01 1.23 7.46
C ASP A 21 -1.19 -0.04 7.21
N SER A 22 -1.79 -1.21 7.41
CA SER A 22 -1.07 -2.49 7.48
C SER A 22 -0.30 -2.80 6.21
N GLU A 23 -0.86 -2.53 5.05
CA GLU A 23 -0.24 -2.79 3.76
C GLU A 23 0.96 -1.87 3.51
N HIS A 24 0.82 -0.58 3.81
CA HIS A 24 1.92 0.37 3.68
C HIS A 24 3.03 0.10 4.71
N ASN A 25 2.64 -0.25 5.94
CA ASN A 25 3.60 -0.62 6.97
C ASN A 25 4.37 -1.89 6.58
N ALA A 26 3.69 -2.86 5.98
CA ALA A 26 4.30 -4.09 5.46
C ALA A 26 5.35 -3.79 4.38
N ILE A 27 5.02 -2.94 3.40
CA ILE A 27 5.99 -2.48 2.40
C ILE A 27 7.17 -1.82 3.09
N PHE A 28 6.90 -0.86 3.99
CA PHE A 28 7.93 -0.12 4.71
C PHE A 28 8.90 -1.06 5.46
N GLN A 29 8.41 -2.11 6.09
CA GLN A 29 9.24 -3.09 6.79
C GLN A 29 10.11 -3.92 5.84
N CYS A 30 9.64 -4.20 4.63
CA CYS A 30 10.38 -4.96 3.61
C CYS A 30 11.44 -4.11 2.87
N LEU A 31 11.36 -2.78 2.95
CA LEU A 31 12.31 -1.90 2.27
C LEU A 31 13.68 -1.87 2.97
N PRO A 32 14.78 -1.67 2.22
CA PRO A 32 16.10 -1.46 2.79
C PRO A 32 16.13 -0.29 3.78
N THR A 33 16.97 -0.39 4.82
CA THR A 33 17.05 0.64 5.87
C THR A 33 17.35 2.03 5.31
N ALA A 34 18.23 2.11 4.31
CA ALA A 34 18.55 3.38 3.66
C ALA A 34 17.30 4.03 3.02
N TYR A 35 16.42 3.23 2.42
CA TYR A 35 15.17 3.72 1.84
C TYR A 35 14.16 4.13 2.92
N ARG A 36 14.02 3.33 3.98
CA ARG A 36 13.17 3.69 5.12
C ARG A 36 13.54 5.04 5.70
N ASN A 37 14.83 5.33 5.82
CA ASN A 37 15.33 6.61 6.29
C ASN A 37 14.93 7.77 5.38
N THR A 38 14.92 7.57 4.06
CA THR A 38 14.48 8.59 3.08
C THR A 38 12.98 8.88 3.20
N VAL A 39 12.16 7.84 3.29
CA VAL A 39 10.70 7.98 3.52
C VAL A 39 10.43 8.69 4.85
N MET A 40 11.31 8.53 5.83
CA MET A 40 11.25 9.23 7.12
C MET A 40 11.79 10.65 7.08
N GLY A 41 11.96 11.26 5.89
CA GLY A 41 12.40 12.65 5.75
C GLY A 41 13.89 12.88 5.99
N GLN A 42 14.69 11.82 6.13
CA GLN A 42 16.15 11.96 6.15
C GLN A 42 16.67 12.08 4.72
N PRO A 43 17.62 12.99 4.43
CA PRO A 43 18.22 13.07 3.11
C PRO A 43 18.81 11.70 2.74
N PRO A 44 18.71 11.29 1.46
CA PRO A 44 19.39 10.08 1.01
C PRO A 44 20.87 10.21 1.35
N GLN A 45 21.38 9.30 2.14
CA GLN A 45 22.84 9.13 2.19
C GLN A 45 23.23 8.78 0.74
N GLU A 46 24.21 9.50 0.19
CA GLU A 46 24.74 9.24 -1.13
C GLU A 46 25.10 7.75 -1.26
N SER A 47 24.13 6.92 -1.58
CA SER A 47 24.40 5.57 -1.99
C SER A 47 24.81 5.68 -3.46
N ASN A 48 26.08 5.40 -3.74
CA ASN A 48 26.59 5.22 -5.11
C ASN A 48 25.92 4.05 -5.85
N ASP A 49 24.80 3.57 -5.35
CA ASP A 49 24.07 2.38 -5.80
C ASP A 49 22.88 2.75 -6.70
N THR A 50 23.05 3.79 -7.54
CA THR A 50 22.18 4.01 -8.71
C THR A 50 22.62 3.14 -9.89
N ALA A 51 23.18 1.97 -9.64
CA ALA A 51 23.59 1.06 -10.69
C ALA A 51 22.37 0.47 -11.41
N GLY A 52 21.69 1.31 -12.22
CA GLY A 52 20.78 0.84 -13.27
C GLY A 52 19.39 0.36 -12.83
N GLY A 53 18.99 0.51 -11.59
CA GLY A 53 17.65 0.15 -11.12
C GLY A 53 16.56 1.03 -11.73
N ARG A 54 15.40 0.44 -12.04
CA ARG A 54 14.27 1.14 -12.68
C ARG A 54 13.65 2.20 -11.76
N TYR A 55 13.66 1.97 -10.46
CA TYR A 55 13.12 2.84 -9.41
C TYR A 55 14.08 2.95 -8.24
N PRO A 56 13.87 3.89 -7.30
CA PRO A 56 14.73 4.03 -6.15
C PRO A 56 14.93 2.71 -5.42
N TRP A 57 16.16 2.44 -4.98
CA TRP A 57 16.52 1.31 -4.12
C TRP A 57 16.36 -0.09 -4.73
N ASN A 58 16.42 -0.19 -6.07
CA ASN A 58 16.26 -1.44 -6.80
C ASN A 58 14.90 -2.12 -6.57
N VAL A 59 13.89 -1.36 -6.18
CA VAL A 59 12.51 -1.85 -6.08
C VAL A 59 11.93 -1.92 -7.49
N ALA A 60 11.54 -3.10 -7.94
CA ALA A 60 10.90 -3.30 -9.24
C ALA A 60 9.39 -3.08 -9.17
N ALA A 61 8.75 -3.55 -8.09
CA ALA A 61 7.32 -3.38 -7.85
C ALA A 61 6.97 -3.61 -6.37
N VAL A 62 5.82 -3.11 -5.98
CA VAL A 62 5.17 -3.46 -4.71
C VAL A 62 3.80 -4.06 -4.99
N THR A 63 3.33 -4.96 -4.12
CA THR A 63 2.01 -5.56 -4.23
C THR A 63 1.25 -5.34 -2.92
N LEU A 64 0.14 -4.62 -3.00
CA LEU A 64 -0.83 -4.46 -1.93
C LEU A 64 -1.77 -5.66 -1.93
N THR A 65 -1.94 -6.33 -0.82
CA THR A 65 -2.95 -7.38 -0.71
C THR A 65 -4.31 -6.79 -0.33
N ALA A 66 -5.37 -7.50 -0.65
CA ALA A 66 -6.73 -7.12 -0.32
C ALA A 66 -7.55 -8.35 0.04
N SER A 67 -8.42 -8.25 1.05
CA SER A 67 -9.35 -9.34 1.38
C SER A 67 -10.37 -9.62 0.26
N GLY A 68 -10.64 -8.63 -0.58
CA GLY A 68 -11.69 -8.66 -1.58
C GLY A 68 -13.05 -8.18 -1.06
N GLY A 69 -13.17 -7.93 0.24
CA GLY A 69 -14.38 -7.45 0.89
C GLY A 69 -15.52 -8.49 0.95
N PRO A 70 -16.69 -8.10 1.48
CA PRO A 70 -17.82 -9.01 1.69
C PRO A 70 -18.48 -9.53 0.40
N PHE A 71 -18.23 -8.88 -0.73
CA PHE A 71 -18.87 -9.21 -2.01
C PHE A 71 -17.97 -9.97 -2.99
N LEU A 72 -16.78 -10.42 -2.53
CA LEU A 72 -15.82 -11.12 -3.39
C LEU A 72 -16.43 -12.28 -4.19
N ASN A 73 -17.32 -13.04 -3.57
CA ASN A 73 -17.98 -14.19 -4.19
C ASN A 73 -19.44 -13.91 -4.63
N THR A 74 -19.87 -12.65 -4.61
CA THR A 74 -21.21 -12.26 -5.01
C THR A 74 -21.29 -12.16 -6.54
N PRO A 75 -22.21 -12.85 -7.20
CA PRO A 75 -22.43 -12.69 -8.64
C PRO A 75 -22.70 -11.23 -9.01
N ILE A 76 -22.16 -10.79 -10.15
CA ILE A 76 -22.27 -9.39 -10.59
C ILE A 76 -23.73 -8.94 -10.69
N GLU A 77 -24.61 -9.82 -11.15
CA GLU A 77 -26.04 -9.55 -11.31
C GLU A 77 -26.74 -9.23 -9.99
N MET A 78 -26.21 -9.75 -8.89
CA MET A 78 -26.75 -9.53 -7.55
C MET A 78 -26.21 -8.28 -6.84
N LEU A 79 -25.17 -7.65 -7.40
CA LEU A 79 -24.58 -6.47 -6.78
C LEU A 79 -25.52 -5.26 -6.74
N ALA A 80 -26.49 -5.18 -7.65
CA ALA A 80 -27.50 -4.11 -7.65
C ALA A 80 -28.45 -4.16 -6.42
N GLU A 81 -28.56 -5.32 -5.78
CA GLU A 81 -29.49 -5.55 -4.65
C GLU A 81 -28.79 -5.49 -3.29
N VAL A 82 -27.47 -5.27 -3.25
CA VAL A 82 -26.73 -5.23 -1.99
C VAL A 82 -27.10 -4.00 -1.16
N THR A 83 -27.18 -4.19 0.14
CA THR A 83 -27.56 -3.13 1.07
C THR A 83 -26.34 -2.53 1.77
N PRO A 84 -26.43 -1.28 2.27
CA PRO A 84 -25.38 -0.69 3.09
C PRO A 84 -25.01 -1.51 4.32
N THR A 85 -25.98 -2.21 4.90
CA THR A 85 -25.74 -3.08 6.05
C THR A 85 -24.88 -4.29 5.69
N GLN A 86 -25.09 -4.87 4.51
CA GLN A 86 -24.24 -5.95 3.99
C GLN A 86 -22.85 -5.44 3.66
N ALA A 87 -22.73 -4.28 3.01
CA ALA A 87 -21.45 -3.66 2.69
C ALA A 87 -20.61 -3.32 3.94
N ALA A 88 -21.27 -2.99 5.06
CA ALA A 88 -20.60 -2.69 6.32
C ALA A 88 -20.10 -3.93 7.08
N LYS A 89 -20.39 -5.15 6.61
CA LYS A 89 -19.94 -6.42 7.24
C LYS A 89 -18.65 -6.90 6.56
N HIS A 90 -17.50 -6.52 7.11
CA HIS A 90 -16.23 -7.05 6.61
C HIS A 90 -16.06 -8.52 7.03
N PRO A 91 -15.56 -9.43 6.15
CA PRO A 91 -15.47 -10.86 6.44
C PRO A 91 -14.48 -11.20 7.56
N ASN A 92 -13.38 -10.46 7.67
CA ASN A 92 -12.26 -10.81 8.56
C ASN A 92 -12.09 -9.83 9.74
N TRP A 93 -12.54 -8.57 9.60
CA TRP A 93 -12.21 -7.51 10.55
C TRP A 93 -13.45 -6.77 11.04
N SER A 94 -13.47 -6.45 12.33
CA SER A 94 -14.41 -5.49 12.91
C SER A 94 -13.82 -4.09 12.77
N MET A 95 -14.28 -3.34 11.80
CA MET A 95 -13.77 -2.01 11.46
C MET A 95 -14.88 -0.95 11.53
N GLY A 96 -14.48 0.32 11.48
CA GLY A 96 -15.42 1.42 11.32
C GLY A 96 -16.26 1.31 10.04
N ARG A 97 -17.47 1.88 10.06
CA ARG A 97 -18.44 1.75 8.95
C ARG A 97 -17.89 2.26 7.61
N LYS A 98 -17.18 3.39 7.62
CA LYS A 98 -16.61 4.01 6.40
C LYS A 98 -15.63 3.07 5.71
N ILE A 99 -14.62 2.58 6.42
CA ILE A 99 -13.59 1.72 5.85
C ILE A 99 -14.15 0.34 5.43
N SER A 100 -15.18 -0.17 6.12
CA SER A 100 -15.85 -1.41 5.72
C SER A 100 -16.55 -1.27 4.37
N ILE A 101 -17.21 -0.14 4.11
CA ILE A 101 -17.84 0.16 2.83
C ILE A 101 -16.77 0.37 1.75
N ASP A 102 -15.68 1.06 2.05
CA ASP A 102 -14.56 1.23 1.13
C ASP A 102 -13.94 -0.13 0.74
N SER A 103 -13.81 -1.04 1.70
CA SER A 103 -13.37 -2.41 1.43
C SER A 103 -14.34 -3.18 0.53
N ALA A 104 -15.66 -3.05 0.81
CA ALA A 104 -16.71 -3.71 0.02
C ALA A 104 -16.73 -3.29 -1.45
N THR A 105 -16.33 -2.06 -1.73
CA THR A 105 -16.27 -1.48 -3.08
C THR A 105 -14.87 -1.53 -3.71
N MET A 106 -13.89 -2.07 -3.00
CA MET A 106 -12.46 -2.00 -3.34
C MET A 106 -11.90 -0.56 -3.41
N MET A 107 -12.69 0.45 -3.02
CA MET A 107 -12.23 1.85 -2.96
C MET A 107 -11.10 2.04 -1.96
N ASN A 108 -11.11 1.31 -0.84
CA ASN A 108 -9.99 1.33 0.10
C ASN A 108 -8.66 1.01 -0.60
N LYS A 109 -8.64 -0.03 -1.41
CA LYS A 109 -7.43 -0.44 -2.13
C LYS A 109 -7.03 0.56 -3.23
N ALA A 110 -8.01 1.25 -3.83
CA ALA A 110 -7.72 2.34 -4.77
C ALA A 110 -7.07 3.54 -4.06
N LEU A 111 -7.52 3.89 -2.86
CA LEU A 111 -6.92 4.94 -2.03
C LEU A 111 -5.49 4.54 -1.61
N GLU A 112 -5.31 3.33 -1.13
CA GLU A 112 -4.01 2.81 -0.74
C GLU A 112 -3.01 2.77 -1.91
N LEU A 113 -3.45 2.47 -3.13
CA LEU A 113 -2.58 2.55 -4.32
C LEU A 113 -2.06 3.97 -4.53
N ILE A 114 -2.95 4.97 -4.43
CA ILE A 114 -2.56 6.38 -4.55
C ILE A 114 -1.60 6.77 -3.43
N GLU A 115 -1.88 6.35 -2.22
CA GLU A 115 -1.03 6.61 -1.05
C GLU A 115 0.33 5.95 -1.20
N ALA A 116 0.40 4.69 -1.64
CA ALA A 116 1.66 3.99 -1.90
C ALA A 116 2.52 4.72 -2.93
N CYS A 117 1.90 5.23 -4.02
CA CYS A 117 2.63 6.02 -5.01
C CYS A 117 3.26 7.28 -4.39
N VAL A 118 2.54 7.97 -3.51
CA VAL A 118 3.05 9.18 -2.84
C VAL A 118 4.10 8.81 -1.79
N TYR A 119 3.80 7.82 -0.96
CA TYR A 119 4.65 7.41 0.16
C TYR A 119 6.01 6.91 -0.30
N PHE A 120 6.00 6.03 -1.29
CA PHE A 120 7.19 5.31 -1.74
C PHE A 120 7.77 5.88 -3.03
N SER A 121 7.26 7.02 -3.52
CA SER A 121 7.71 7.67 -4.77
C SER A 121 7.73 6.70 -5.95
N LEU A 122 6.73 5.83 -6.03
CA LEU A 122 6.58 4.85 -7.09
C LEU A 122 5.51 5.29 -8.11
N PRO A 123 5.70 5.01 -9.40
CA PRO A 123 4.64 5.23 -10.38
C PRO A 123 3.53 4.17 -10.21
N PRO A 124 2.28 4.47 -10.61
CA PRO A 124 1.17 3.53 -10.52
C PRO A 124 1.44 2.18 -11.18
N SER A 125 2.26 2.15 -12.24
CA SER A 125 2.65 0.92 -12.95
C SER A 125 3.53 -0.03 -12.12
N ALA A 126 4.15 0.46 -11.05
CA ALA A 126 4.95 -0.34 -10.12
C ALA A 126 4.15 -0.79 -8.89
N VAL A 127 2.87 -0.38 -8.76
CA VAL A 127 2.00 -0.78 -7.65
C VAL A 127 0.96 -1.75 -8.17
N ARG A 128 0.97 -2.97 -7.66
CA ARG A 128 0.03 -4.05 -8.02
C ARG A 128 -0.94 -4.30 -6.89
N ILE A 129 -2.11 -4.85 -7.21
CA ILE A 129 -3.11 -5.30 -6.24
C ILE A 129 -3.31 -6.79 -6.41
N LEU A 130 -3.32 -7.52 -5.30
CA LEU A 130 -3.56 -8.96 -5.25
C LEU A 130 -4.68 -9.27 -4.26
N ILE A 131 -5.73 -9.93 -4.72
CA ILE A 131 -6.78 -10.42 -3.82
C ILE A 131 -6.25 -11.63 -3.04
N HIS A 132 -6.22 -11.49 -1.74
CA HIS A 132 -5.73 -12.48 -0.78
C HIS A 132 -6.73 -12.61 0.39
N PRO A 133 -7.80 -13.41 0.24
CA PRO A 133 -8.91 -13.47 1.20
C PRO A 133 -8.48 -13.88 2.61
N GLN A 134 -7.41 -14.67 2.72
CA GLN A 134 -6.88 -15.13 4.02
C GLN A 134 -6.24 -14.02 4.83
N SER A 135 -5.80 -12.92 4.17
CA SER A 135 -5.17 -11.76 4.80
C SER A 135 -3.98 -12.10 5.71
N ILE A 136 -3.22 -13.16 5.36
CA ILE A 136 -2.01 -13.58 6.10
C ILE A 136 -0.83 -12.73 5.66
N VAL A 137 -0.64 -12.56 4.35
CA VAL A 137 0.37 -11.67 3.77
C VAL A 137 -0.24 -10.29 3.62
N HIS A 138 0.43 -9.27 4.18
CA HIS A 138 -0.05 -7.90 4.13
C HIS A 138 0.44 -7.15 2.88
N SER A 139 1.69 -7.35 2.47
CA SER A 139 2.22 -6.82 1.22
C SER A 139 3.48 -7.56 0.80
N LEU A 140 3.90 -7.33 -0.47
CA LEU A 140 5.14 -7.85 -1.02
C LEU A 140 5.93 -6.72 -1.68
N VAL A 141 7.25 -6.83 -1.64
CA VAL A 141 8.19 -5.97 -2.38
C VAL A 141 9.04 -6.85 -3.28
N GLU A 142 8.97 -6.60 -4.58
CA GLU A 142 9.80 -7.24 -5.60
C GLU A 142 10.97 -6.33 -5.93
N PHE A 143 12.19 -6.87 -5.95
CA PHE A 143 13.41 -6.16 -6.29
C PHE A 143 13.86 -6.46 -7.73
N ASP A 144 14.78 -5.65 -8.26
CA ASP A 144 15.28 -5.79 -9.63
C ASP A 144 16.03 -7.12 -9.85
N ASP A 145 16.65 -7.68 -8.80
CA ASP A 145 17.30 -9.00 -8.82
C ASP A 145 16.30 -10.17 -8.77
N LYS A 146 14.99 -9.88 -8.78
CA LYS A 146 13.89 -10.85 -8.71
C LYS A 146 13.66 -11.46 -7.33
N SER A 147 14.38 -11.03 -6.32
CA SER A 147 14.00 -11.39 -4.94
C SER A 147 12.67 -10.74 -4.56
N VAL A 148 11.92 -11.41 -3.70
CA VAL A 148 10.63 -10.92 -3.18
C VAL A 148 10.63 -11.05 -1.68
N LEU A 149 10.37 -9.95 -0.99
CA LEU A 149 10.10 -9.95 0.45
C LEU A 149 8.61 -9.79 0.69
N ALA A 150 8.10 -10.51 1.68
CA ALA A 150 6.72 -10.45 2.12
C ALA A 150 6.66 -10.23 3.64
N GLN A 151 5.75 -9.39 4.08
CA GLN A 151 5.45 -9.23 5.49
C GLN A 151 4.12 -9.94 5.80
N MET A 152 4.11 -10.68 6.89
CA MET A 152 2.96 -11.48 7.37
C MET A 152 2.57 -11.04 8.79
#